data_2a18ed6af9c80f162bff431cb7c8f120
#
_entry.id   2a18ed6af9c80f162bff431cb7c8f120
#
_cell.length_a   1.000
_cell.length_b   1.000
_cell.length_c   1.000
_cell.angle_alpha   90.00
_cell.angle_beta   90.00
_cell.angle_gamma   90.00
#
_symmetry.space_group_name_H-M   'P 1'
#
loop_
_entity.id
_entity.type
_entity.pdbx_description
1 polymer ?
#
loop_
_entity_poly.entity_id
_entity_poly.type
_entity_poly.pdbx_seq_one_letter_code
_entity_poly.pdbx_strand_id
1 'polypeptide(L)'
;MAKASNKTRANLAPPAITGKGFLWPVKGKVLSSYGGKSAGLQNDGINISAPRGAPVRAAENGVVAYSGNELRGFGNLLLLKHTGGWITAYAHNDTLLVKRGDKIKKGQTIAKVGSSGGVQNPQLHFELRKGKKAIDPIKYLPKV
;
A
#
# COMPACT_ATOMS: atom_id res chain seq x y z
N MET A 1 20.76 4.63 23.37
CA MET A 1 21.88 4.79 22.44
C MET A 1 21.53 5.73 21.32
N ALA A 2 22.31 6.75 21.17
CA ALA A 2 22.14 7.70 20.08
C ALA A 2 22.13 7.00 18.74
N LYS A 3 22.97 5.99 18.60
CA LYS A 3 23.06 5.20 17.37
C LYS A 3 21.77 4.45 17.05
N ALA A 4 21.12 3.87 18.06
CA ALA A 4 19.85 3.17 17.85
C ALA A 4 18.75 4.15 17.44
N SER A 5 18.70 5.31 18.07
CA SER A 5 17.74 6.35 17.73
C SER A 5 17.95 6.86 16.30
N ASN A 6 19.21 7.13 15.94
CA ASN A 6 19.54 7.55 14.59
C ASN A 6 19.23 6.47 13.57
N LYS A 7 19.48 5.22 13.94
CA LYS A 7 19.20 4.08 13.07
C LYS A 7 17.70 3.94 12.81
N THR A 8 16.89 4.11 13.85
CA THR A 8 15.43 4.07 13.70
C THR A 8 14.95 5.18 12.77
N ARG A 9 15.50 6.37 12.94
CA ARG A 9 15.15 7.51 12.12
C ARG A 9 15.61 7.30 10.68
N ALA A 10 16.82 6.75 10.51
CA ALA A 10 17.36 6.44 9.18
C ALA A 10 16.55 5.35 8.48
N ASN A 11 16.01 4.37 9.25
CA ASN A 11 15.19 3.31 8.69
C ASN A 11 13.87 3.81 8.11
N LEU A 12 13.41 5.00 8.54
CA LEU A 12 12.22 5.62 7.98
C LEU A 12 12.55 6.54 6.80
N ALA A 13 13.84 6.72 6.48
CA ALA A 13 14.24 7.44 5.28
C ALA A 13 14.15 6.46 4.11
N PRO A 14 13.30 6.74 3.10
CA PRO A 14 13.11 5.80 2.02
C PRO A 14 14.32 5.73 1.10
N PRO A 15 14.61 4.55 0.54
CA PRO A 15 15.61 4.45 -0.52
C PRO A 15 15.10 5.18 -1.77
N ALA A 16 16.01 5.48 -2.69
CA ALA A 16 15.64 6.13 -3.93
C ALA A 16 14.65 5.28 -4.72
N ILE A 17 13.67 5.92 -5.35
CA ILE A 17 12.74 5.22 -6.25
C ILE A 17 13.46 4.87 -7.55
N THR A 18 12.91 3.89 -8.28
CA THR A 18 13.54 3.41 -9.51
C THR A 18 13.45 4.41 -10.66
N GLY A 19 12.48 5.33 -10.60
CA GLY A 19 12.22 6.27 -11.70
C GLY A 19 11.46 5.65 -12.87
N LYS A 20 11.01 4.40 -12.74
CA LYS A 20 10.29 3.69 -13.80
C LYS A 20 8.78 3.60 -13.54
N GLY A 21 8.28 4.39 -12.59
CA GLY A 21 6.87 4.40 -12.25
C GLY A 21 6.50 3.30 -11.25
N PHE A 22 5.21 3.25 -10.93
CA PHE A 22 4.69 2.32 -9.93
C PHE A 22 4.30 1.00 -10.57
N LEU A 23 4.48 -0.08 -9.83
CA LEU A 23 4.09 -1.42 -10.21
C LEU A 23 2.70 -1.74 -9.66
N TRP A 24 1.88 -2.47 -10.40
CA TRP A 24 0.63 -3.00 -9.86
C TRP A 24 0.94 -3.88 -8.64
N PRO A 25 0.31 -3.61 -7.49
CA PRO A 25 0.59 -4.38 -6.27
C PRO A 25 0.04 -5.80 -6.33
N VAL A 26 -0.99 -6.04 -7.16
CA VAL A 26 -1.59 -7.34 -7.35
C VAL A 26 -2.27 -7.35 -8.71
N LYS A 27 -2.40 -8.54 -9.30
CA LYS A 27 -3.13 -8.71 -10.55
C LYS A 27 -4.56 -9.06 -10.24
N GLY A 28 -5.49 -8.39 -10.91
CA GLY A 28 -6.90 -8.67 -10.72
C GLY A 28 -7.78 -7.58 -11.30
N LYS A 29 -9.07 -7.82 -11.23
CA LYS A 29 -10.07 -6.88 -11.73
C LYS A 29 -10.26 -5.75 -10.72
N VAL A 30 -10.34 -4.52 -11.21
CA VAL A 30 -10.67 -3.38 -10.36
C VAL A 30 -12.15 -3.43 -10.03
N LEU A 31 -12.45 -3.63 -8.75
CA LEU A 31 -13.83 -3.72 -8.26
C LEU A 31 -14.42 -2.35 -7.98
N SER A 32 -13.60 -1.40 -7.55
CA SER A 32 -14.02 -0.06 -7.21
C SER A 32 -12.92 0.91 -7.59
N SER A 33 -13.27 1.95 -8.32
CA SER A 33 -12.31 2.94 -8.79
C SER A 33 -12.20 4.12 -7.83
N TYR A 34 -11.15 4.92 -8.03
CA TYR A 34 -10.91 6.13 -7.26
C TYR A 34 -12.00 7.17 -7.53
N GLY A 35 -12.38 7.90 -6.50
CA GLY A 35 -13.23 9.07 -6.63
C GLY A 35 -14.58 8.94 -5.97
N GLY A 36 -15.44 9.92 -6.23
CA GLY A 36 -16.75 9.98 -5.63
C GLY A 36 -17.67 8.88 -6.12
N LYS A 37 -18.48 8.38 -5.20
CA LYS A 37 -19.50 7.36 -5.44
C LYS A 37 -20.86 7.91 -5.07
N SER A 38 -21.92 7.14 -5.33
CA SER A 38 -23.26 7.52 -4.93
C SER A 38 -23.36 7.68 -3.41
N ALA A 39 -24.35 8.46 -2.96
CA ALA A 39 -24.62 8.69 -1.54
C ALA A 39 -23.47 9.39 -0.80
N GLY A 40 -22.67 10.19 -1.49
CA GLY A 40 -21.60 10.97 -0.88
C GLY A 40 -20.38 10.16 -0.47
N LEU A 41 -20.32 8.88 -0.81
CA LEU A 41 -19.18 8.04 -0.51
C LEU A 41 -18.02 8.36 -1.46
N GLN A 42 -16.81 8.10 -1.00
CA GLN A 42 -15.63 8.31 -1.82
C GLN A 42 -14.62 7.18 -1.59
N ASN A 43 -13.98 6.73 -2.67
CA ASN A 43 -12.88 5.78 -2.60
C ASN A 43 -11.58 6.55 -2.82
N ASP A 44 -10.71 6.54 -1.80
CA ASP A 44 -9.41 7.24 -1.86
C ASP A 44 -8.34 6.44 -2.59
N GLY A 45 -8.70 5.28 -3.09
CA GLY A 45 -7.80 4.42 -3.87
C GLY A 45 -8.58 3.57 -4.84
N ILE A 46 -8.10 2.37 -5.09
CA ILE A 46 -8.81 1.37 -5.90
C ILE A 46 -8.89 0.07 -5.13
N ASN A 47 -9.94 -0.72 -5.40
CA ASN A 47 -10.05 -2.06 -4.82
C ASN A 47 -9.88 -3.06 -5.96
N ILE A 48 -9.00 -4.03 -5.75
CA ILE A 48 -8.61 -4.99 -6.77
C ILE A 48 -8.96 -6.40 -6.28
N SER A 49 -9.77 -7.12 -7.05
CA SER A 49 -10.12 -8.50 -6.74
C SER A 49 -8.90 -9.40 -6.90
N ALA A 50 -8.67 -10.27 -5.91
CA ALA A 50 -7.60 -11.24 -6.00
C ALA A 50 -7.90 -12.38 -5.04
N PRO A 51 -7.38 -13.60 -5.29
CA PRO A 51 -7.62 -14.72 -4.37
C PRO A 51 -6.97 -14.50 -3.01
N ARG A 52 -7.59 -15.02 -1.97
CA ARG A 52 -6.99 -15.01 -0.64
C ARG A 52 -5.61 -15.69 -0.70
N GLY A 53 -4.63 -15.04 -0.10
CA GLY A 53 -3.26 -15.54 -0.08
C GLY A 53 -2.41 -15.12 -1.27
N ALA A 54 -2.99 -14.46 -2.27
CA ALA A 54 -2.20 -13.95 -3.41
C ALA A 54 -1.15 -12.96 -2.90
N PRO A 55 0.06 -12.96 -3.49
CA PRO A 55 1.10 -12.05 -3.03
C PRO A 55 0.77 -10.60 -3.36
N VAL A 56 0.97 -9.73 -2.38
CA VAL A 56 0.89 -8.28 -2.55
C VAL A 56 2.31 -7.77 -2.67
N ARG A 57 2.59 -7.07 -3.76
CA ARG A 57 3.95 -6.60 -4.08
C ARG A 57 4.05 -5.10 -3.89
N ALA A 58 5.22 -4.67 -3.43
CA ALA A 58 5.49 -3.25 -3.26
C ALA A 58 5.49 -2.54 -4.60
N ALA A 59 4.78 -1.43 -4.68
CA ALA A 59 4.65 -0.68 -5.93
C ALA A 59 5.93 0.06 -6.33
N GLU A 60 6.81 0.34 -5.37
CA GLU A 60 8.07 1.04 -5.61
C GLU A 60 8.99 0.81 -4.41
N ASN A 61 10.28 1.15 -4.57
CA ASN A 61 11.22 1.12 -3.45
C ASN A 61 10.74 2.05 -2.34
N GLY A 62 10.83 1.58 -1.10
CA GLY A 62 10.37 2.39 0.02
C GLY A 62 10.77 1.82 1.36
N VAL A 63 10.16 2.35 2.40
CA VAL A 63 10.33 1.88 3.78
C VAL A 63 8.95 1.77 4.40
N VAL A 64 8.76 0.75 5.23
CA VAL A 64 7.48 0.55 5.93
C VAL A 64 7.31 1.63 6.99
N ALA A 65 6.30 2.47 6.81
CA ALA A 65 5.96 3.52 7.77
C ALA A 65 4.94 3.05 8.79
N TYR A 66 4.10 2.08 8.41
CA TYR A 66 3.09 1.52 9.31
C TYR A 66 2.78 0.09 8.89
N SER A 67 2.62 -0.78 9.89
CA SER A 67 2.23 -2.19 9.68
C SER A 67 1.37 -2.58 10.87
N GLY A 68 0.08 -2.78 10.67
CA GLY A 68 -0.81 -3.11 11.78
C GLY A 68 -2.27 -3.13 11.41
N ASN A 69 -3.14 -3.22 12.42
CA ASN A 69 -4.58 -3.34 12.22
C ASN A 69 -5.39 -2.40 13.12
N GLU A 70 -4.80 -1.31 13.56
CA GLU A 70 -5.46 -0.39 14.47
C GLU A 70 -6.55 0.45 13.80
N LEU A 71 -6.47 0.59 12.47
CA LEU A 71 -7.50 1.28 11.69
C LEU A 71 -8.49 0.23 11.18
N ARG A 72 -9.53 0.00 11.93
CA ARG A 72 -10.43 -1.15 11.76
C ARG A 72 -10.97 -1.34 10.36
N GLY A 73 -11.42 -0.28 9.72
CA GLY A 73 -11.99 -0.36 8.39
C GLY A 73 -11.04 -0.90 7.33
N PHE A 74 -9.73 -0.73 7.54
CA PHE A 74 -8.70 -1.19 6.61
C PHE A 74 -8.20 -2.61 6.93
N GLY A 75 -8.53 -3.13 8.11
CA GLY A 75 -8.01 -4.42 8.54
C GLY A 75 -6.49 -4.38 8.67
N ASN A 76 -5.82 -5.40 8.18
CA ASN A 76 -4.36 -5.44 8.19
C ASN A 76 -3.83 -4.51 7.11
N LEU A 77 -3.18 -3.44 7.53
CA LEU A 77 -2.78 -2.31 6.68
C LEU A 77 -1.27 -2.13 6.68
N LEU A 78 -0.71 -1.92 5.50
CA LEU A 78 0.67 -1.49 5.30
C LEU A 78 0.70 -0.12 4.66
N LEU A 79 1.57 0.75 5.15
CA LEU A 79 1.89 2.01 4.49
C LEU A 79 3.37 2.00 4.16
N LEU A 80 3.70 2.23 2.89
CA LEU A 80 5.07 2.40 2.43
C LEU A 80 5.32 3.86 2.12
N LYS A 81 6.45 4.36 2.58
CA LYS A 81 6.91 5.71 2.31
C LYS A 81 7.99 5.65 1.24
N HIS A 82 7.84 6.47 0.21
CA HIS A 82 8.76 6.52 -0.91
C HIS A 82 9.39 7.91 -1.01
N THR A 83 10.52 8.03 -1.69
CA THR A 83 11.13 9.36 -1.90
C THR A 83 10.19 10.24 -2.72
N GLY A 84 10.34 11.54 -2.55
CA GLY A 84 9.52 12.51 -3.27
C GLY A 84 8.15 12.75 -2.65
N GLY A 85 7.93 12.28 -1.42
CA GLY A 85 6.66 12.50 -0.72
C GLY A 85 5.55 11.53 -1.11
N TRP A 86 5.87 10.48 -1.85
CA TRP A 86 4.90 9.46 -2.23
C TRP A 86 4.67 8.46 -1.09
N ILE A 87 3.42 8.03 -0.95
CA ILE A 87 3.02 6.99 0.01
C ILE A 87 2.10 6.03 -0.72
N THR A 88 2.28 4.73 -0.50
CA THR A 88 1.34 3.71 -0.97
C THR A 88 0.75 2.97 0.21
N ALA A 89 -0.53 2.62 0.10
CA ALA A 89 -1.26 1.92 1.15
C ALA A 89 -1.82 0.62 0.59
N TYR A 90 -1.78 -0.43 1.40
CA TYR A 90 -2.19 -1.78 1.04
C TYR A 90 -3.06 -2.32 2.18
N ALA A 91 -4.36 -2.45 1.94
CA ALA A 91 -5.33 -2.78 2.99
C ALA A 91 -6.08 -4.08 2.73
N HIS A 92 -6.74 -4.57 3.76
CA HIS A 92 -7.54 -5.81 3.79
C HIS A 92 -6.71 -7.08 3.68
N ASN A 93 -5.42 -6.98 3.99
CA ASN A 93 -4.52 -8.13 3.90
C ASN A 93 -4.90 -9.22 4.90
N ASP A 94 -4.62 -10.46 4.53
CA ASP A 94 -4.72 -11.60 5.43
C ASP A 94 -3.50 -11.64 6.36
N THR A 95 -2.32 -11.46 5.78
CA THR A 95 -1.05 -11.54 6.50
C THR A 95 -0.15 -10.38 6.08
N LEU A 96 0.50 -9.76 7.04
CA LEU A 96 1.54 -8.76 6.80
C LEU A 96 2.90 -9.44 6.98
N LEU A 97 3.77 -9.32 5.97
CA LEU A 97 5.06 -10.03 5.95
C LEU A 97 6.23 -9.13 6.33
N VAL A 98 5.99 -7.84 6.50
CA VAL A 98 7.01 -6.85 6.83
C VAL A 98 6.52 -5.98 7.97
N LYS A 99 7.45 -5.27 8.61
CA LYS A 99 7.14 -4.45 9.77
C LYS A 99 7.73 -3.06 9.62
N ARG A 100 7.25 -2.15 10.45
CA ARG A 100 7.71 -0.76 10.44
C ARG A 100 9.23 -0.68 10.49
N GLY A 101 9.79 0.13 9.61
CA GLY A 101 11.23 0.33 9.50
C GLY A 101 11.92 -0.56 8.47
N ASP A 102 11.26 -1.61 7.99
CA ASP A 102 11.85 -2.48 6.97
C ASP A 102 12.02 -1.72 5.67
N LYS A 103 13.18 -1.88 5.05
CA LYS A 103 13.43 -1.34 3.70
C LYS A 103 12.92 -2.32 2.67
N ILE A 104 12.20 -1.79 1.69
CA ILE A 104 11.45 -2.59 0.73
C ILE A 104 11.92 -2.28 -0.68
N LYS A 105 12.06 -3.32 -1.48
CA LYS A 105 12.36 -3.17 -2.91
C LYS A 105 11.10 -3.27 -3.73
N LYS A 106 11.03 -2.50 -4.79
CA LYS A 106 9.93 -2.58 -5.77
C LYS A 106 9.73 -4.03 -6.21
N GLY A 107 8.49 -4.51 -6.15
CA GLY A 107 8.15 -5.88 -6.52
C GLY A 107 8.31 -6.90 -5.41
N GLN A 108 8.88 -6.53 -4.27
CA GLN A 108 9.00 -7.42 -3.13
C GLN A 108 7.62 -7.79 -2.59
N THR A 109 7.41 -9.06 -2.26
CA THR A 109 6.16 -9.48 -1.62
C THR A 109 6.15 -8.99 -0.17
N ILE A 110 5.14 -8.19 0.16
CA ILE A 110 5.05 -7.52 1.46
C ILE A 110 3.85 -7.98 2.29
N ALA A 111 2.88 -8.62 1.65
CA ALA A 111 1.67 -9.08 2.33
C ALA A 111 0.98 -10.12 1.47
N LYS A 112 -0.11 -10.65 1.99
CA LYS A 112 -0.98 -11.58 1.25
C LYS A 112 -2.41 -11.06 1.27
N VAL A 113 -3.08 -11.16 0.14
CA VAL A 113 -4.46 -10.69 -0.02
C VAL A 113 -5.39 -11.41 0.96
N GLY A 114 -6.30 -10.67 1.53
CA GLY A 114 -7.31 -11.19 2.42
C GLY A 114 -8.61 -10.43 2.31
N SER A 115 -9.40 -10.52 3.36
CA SER A 115 -10.67 -9.80 3.48
C SER A 115 -10.84 -9.23 4.88
N SER A 116 -9.72 -8.83 5.51
CA SER A 116 -9.75 -8.21 6.83
C SER A 116 -10.33 -6.81 6.75
N GLY A 117 -10.90 -6.34 7.85
CA GLY A 117 -11.52 -5.03 7.91
C GLY A 117 -12.94 -5.04 7.38
N GLY A 118 -13.35 -3.98 6.72
CA GLY A 118 -14.72 -3.74 6.32
C GLY A 118 -15.17 -4.35 5.00
N VAL A 119 -14.53 -5.41 4.52
CA VAL A 119 -14.87 -6.06 3.24
C VAL A 119 -15.21 -7.52 3.45
N GLN A 120 -16.03 -8.07 2.55
CA GLN A 120 -16.50 -9.44 2.65
C GLN A 120 -15.70 -10.41 1.79
N ASN A 121 -15.26 -9.96 0.64
CA ASN A 121 -14.57 -10.82 -0.33
C ASN A 121 -13.10 -10.46 -0.41
N PRO A 122 -12.21 -11.45 -0.71
CA PRO A 122 -10.78 -11.15 -0.83
C PRO A 122 -10.51 -10.09 -1.89
N GLN A 123 -9.78 -9.08 -1.48
CA GLN A 123 -9.44 -7.95 -2.34
C GLN A 123 -8.33 -7.13 -1.71
N LEU A 124 -7.64 -6.37 -2.52
CA LEU A 124 -6.66 -5.40 -2.05
C LEU A 124 -7.20 -3.99 -2.26
N HIS A 125 -7.22 -3.19 -1.21
CA HIS A 125 -7.44 -1.76 -1.34
C HIS A 125 -6.08 -1.09 -1.42
N PHE A 126 -5.82 -0.43 -2.52
CA PHE A 126 -4.54 0.21 -2.82
C PHE A 126 -4.72 1.71 -2.96
N GLU A 127 -3.94 2.48 -2.21
CA GLU A 127 -3.95 3.94 -2.31
C GLU A 127 -2.58 4.45 -2.73
N LEU A 128 -2.61 5.51 -3.52
CA LEU A 128 -1.42 6.28 -3.86
C LEU A 128 -1.63 7.70 -3.35
N ARG A 129 -0.68 8.19 -2.56
CA ARG A 129 -0.78 9.53 -1.99
C ARG A 129 0.49 10.31 -2.30
N LYS A 130 0.31 11.59 -2.55
CA LYS A 130 1.41 12.55 -2.63
C LYS A 130 1.28 13.46 -1.43
N GLY A 131 2.18 13.32 -0.46
CA GLY A 131 2.00 13.94 0.84
C GLY A 131 0.74 13.39 1.50
N LYS A 132 -0.18 14.28 1.86
CA LYS A 132 -1.43 13.89 2.49
C LYS A 132 -2.57 13.68 1.49
N LYS A 133 -2.35 13.97 0.21
CA LYS A 133 -3.41 13.97 -0.78
C LYS A 133 -3.50 12.64 -1.49
N ALA A 134 -4.68 12.02 -1.45
CA ALA A 134 -4.96 10.81 -2.23
C ALA A 134 -5.06 11.16 -3.71
N ILE A 135 -4.50 10.31 -4.55
CA ILE A 135 -4.41 10.51 -6.00
C ILE A 135 -4.94 9.25 -6.67
N ASP A 136 -5.56 9.40 -7.85
CA ASP A 136 -6.06 8.27 -8.60
C ASP A 136 -4.91 7.35 -9.02
N PRO A 137 -4.82 6.13 -8.46
CA PRO A 137 -3.72 5.24 -8.77
C PRO A 137 -3.64 4.83 -10.25
N ILE A 138 -4.79 4.75 -10.92
CA ILE A 138 -4.84 4.31 -12.32
C ILE A 138 -4.02 5.22 -13.22
N LYS A 139 -3.93 6.49 -12.88
CA LYS A 139 -3.16 7.46 -13.68
C LYS A 139 -1.65 7.23 -13.59
N TYR A 140 -1.20 6.46 -12.60
CA TYR A 140 0.22 6.26 -12.32
C TYR A 140 0.66 4.81 -12.45
N LEU A 141 -0.29 3.89 -12.62
CA LEU A 141 0.01 2.48 -12.81
C LEU A 141 0.11 2.16 -14.31
N PRO A 142 0.91 1.15 -14.70
CA PRO A 142 0.98 0.75 -16.10
C PRO A 142 -0.38 0.36 -16.63
N LYS A 143 -0.63 0.66 -17.89
CA LYS A 143 -1.84 0.21 -18.55
C LYS A 143 -1.80 -1.31 -18.72
N VAL A 144 -2.95 -1.93 -18.56
CA VAL A 144 -3.09 -3.39 -18.70
C VAL A 144 -3.92 -3.72 -19.92
#